data_0ac55c9b3baf54c90db571803cfa1629
#
_entry.id   0ac55c9b3baf54c90db571803cfa1629
#
_cell.length_a   1.000
_cell.length_b   1.000
_cell.length_c   1.000
_cell.angle_alpha   90.00
_cell.angle_beta   90.00
_cell.angle_gamma   90.00
#
_symmetry.space_group_name_H-M   'P 1'
#
loop_
_entity.id
_entity.type
_entity.pdbx_description
1 polymer ?
#
loop_
_entity_poly.entity_id
_entity_poly.type
_entity_poly.pdbx_seq_one_letter_code
_entity_poly.pdbx_strand_id
1 'polypeptide(L)'
;EGFENKIAQAIGSALGTGVQYYWRPSIERGLMRTTLSEGNCDLWMDMATDTEGAILLAPLYRSTFVLAYRSDRGIAIKSLDDPALKKLRVGVFQVSAIRQALADHQVVSNTVIHYLSHNADIVADNQPSYQVQQVIDGALDVAAAWGPMAGYYKAVIHAPLIIQPVNMMEDKVPMEFDMALAVPRGRPDVKAAIEQALEQRKSEIHQILTEFGVPLVKCEACLVSGDLPSHGPYQAAPPDVQRAALDEKAQRARMADLKKWLAAGANPDDELANAIVADDMDRVRYLVGHGAHVNAVDGEGYPALVNAARFGFTTVATYLLEHKADPNQPDRSGWTPLMYAAWGDRADLASILLAHGAKLDAVEHEGLTALAIALQNAKPKAAQVLLDAGADVNAPVAKGGYTPLMLAAISGSQELAASLIQRGAKVNAANPGGVTALMIAVAGNRAGMVGLLLKSGADVSARSEDGRTALSIAQANNSDAIIKILQEAAQSGAAKSG
;
A
#
# COMPACT_ATOMS: atom_id res chain seq x y z
N GLU A 1 18.72 -2.29 -11.93
CA GLU A 1 17.58 -3.03 -12.54
C GLU A 1 17.34 -4.33 -11.76
N GLY A 2 16.08 -4.59 -11.38
CA GLY A 2 15.67 -5.82 -10.72
C GLY A 2 15.51 -6.98 -11.72
N PHE A 3 15.35 -8.20 -11.21
CA PHE A 3 15.10 -9.37 -12.08
C PHE A 3 13.81 -9.26 -12.87
N GLU A 4 12.77 -8.62 -12.30
CA GLU A 4 11.50 -8.37 -12.97
C GLU A 4 11.68 -7.54 -14.26
N ASN A 5 12.51 -6.49 -14.20
CA ASN A 5 12.80 -5.66 -15.37
C ASN A 5 13.51 -6.49 -16.46
N LYS A 6 14.45 -7.36 -16.08
CA LYS A 6 15.13 -8.25 -17.03
C LYS A 6 14.17 -9.27 -17.66
N ILE A 7 13.25 -9.82 -16.88
CA ILE A 7 12.21 -10.73 -17.39
C ILE A 7 11.28 -9.97 -18.36
N ALA A 8 10.85 -8.76 -18.02
CA ALA A 8 10.04 -7.94 -18.92
C ALA A 8 10.78 -7.64 -20.24
N GLN A 9 12.08 -7.34 -20.19
CA GLN A 9 12.91 -7.15 -21.40
C GLN A 9 13.03 -8.42 -22.23
N ALA A 10 13.17 -9.60 -21.60
CA ALA A 10 13.19 -10.86 -22.31
C ALA A 10 11.85 -11.14 -23.05
N ILE A 11 10.73 -10.87 -22.39
CA ILE A 11 9.39 -10.94 -23.00
C ILE A 11 9.27 -9.96 -24.17
N GLY A 12 9.60 -8.68 -23.96
CA GLY A 12 9.56 -7.65 -25.00
C GLY A 12 10.41 -8.00 -26.22
N SER A 13 11.61 -8.53 -25.98
CA SER A 13 12.51 -9.02 -27.04
C SER A 13 11.89 -10.19 -27.83
N ALA A 14 11.21 -11.13 -27.18
CA ALA A 14 10.52 -12.23 -27.84
C ALA A 14 9.32 -11.75 -28.68
N LEU A 15 8.65 -10.69 -28.24
CA LEU A 15 7.52 -10.06 -28.93
C LEU A 15 7.96 -9.08 -30.03
N GLY A 16 9.26 -8.78 -30.14
CA GLY A 16 9.79 -7.79 -31.08
C GLY A 16 9.39 -6.35 -30.75
N THR A 17 9.12 -6.05 -29.48
CA THR A 17 8.70 -4.72 -29.00
C THR A 17 9.59 -4.21 -27.88
N GLY A 18 9.64 -2.89 -27.73
CA GLY A 18 10.30 -2.25 -26.58
C GLY A 18 9.44 -2.34 -25.31
N VAL A 19 10.08 -2.31 -24.15
CA VAL A 19 9.42 -2.30 -22.85
C VAL A 19 9.36 -0.87 -22.35
N GLN A 20 8.15 -0.40 -22.02
CA GLN A 20 7.93 0.85 -21.31
C GLN A 20 7.50 0.55 -19.87
N TYR A 21 8.18 1.14 -18.90
CA TYR A 21 7.89 0.93 -17.49
C TYR A 21 6.93 1.98 -16.98
N TYR A 22 5.86 1.52 -16.33
CA TYR A 22 4.89 2.35 -15.64
C TYR A 22 5.03 2.13 -14.13
N TRP A 23 5.76 3.03 -13.48
CA TRP A 23 6.07 2.93 -12.05
C TRP A 23 4.94 3.49 -11.20
N ARG A 24 4.47 2.69 -10.26
CA ARG A 24 3.54 3.09 -9.21
C ARG A 24 3.95 2.48 -7.88
N PRO A 25 3.70 3.18 -6.74
CA PRO A 25 3.93 2.61 -5.41
C PRO A 25 3.10 1.32 -5.23
N SER A 26 3.75 0.23 -4.87
CA SER A 26 3.14 -1.10 -4.71
C SER A 26 2.04 -1.18 -3.64
N ILE A 27 1.96 -0.17 -2.77
CA ILE A 27 1.02 -0.10 -1.64
C ILE A 27 -0.28 0.64 -2.00
N GLU A 28 -0.41 1.15 -3.21
CA GLU A 28 -1.57 1.91 -3.65
C GLU A 28 -2.81 1.00 -3.78
N ARG A 29 -3.83 1.22 -2.94
CA ARG A 29 -5.11 0.50 -3.09
C ARG A 29 -5.75 0.85 -4.43
N GLY A 30 -6.25 -0.16 -5.12
CA GLY A 30 -6.84 0.04 -6.46
C GLY A 30 -5.81 0.08 -7.59
N LEU A 31 -4.54 -0.20 -7.29
CA LEU A 31 -3.44 -0.27 -8.24
C LEU A 31 -3.79 -1.13 -9.46
N MET A 32 -4.43 -2.29 -9.26
CA MET A 32 -4.92 -3.18 -10.33
C MET A 32 -5.92 -2.48 -11.25
N ARG A 33 -6.87 -1.72 -10.69
CA ARG A 33 -7.88 -1.01 -11.48
C ARG A 33 -7.25 0.10 -12.30
N THR A 34 -6.38 0.89 -11.69
CA THR A 34 -5.77 2.07 -12.33
C THR A 34 -4.64 1.72 -13.30
N THR A 35 -4.11 0.51 -13.26
CA THR A 35 -3.05 0.05 -14.17
C THR A 35 -3.58 -0.88 -15.25
N LEU A 36 -4.03 -2.06 -14.89
CA LEU A 36 -4.49 -3.07 -15.86
C LEU A 36 -5.90 -2.81 -16.37
N SER A 37 -6.87 -2.52 -15.46
CA SER A 37 -8.28 -2.39 -15.85
C SER A 37 -8.55 -1.11 -16.65
N GLU A 38 -7.80 -0.04 -16.45
CA GLU A 38 -7.91 1.21 -17.20
C GLU A 38 -6.98 1.24 -18.43
N GLY A 39 -6.24 0.16 -18.71
CA GLY A 39 -5.40 0.01 -19.89
C GLY A 39 -4.10 0.82 -19.85
N ASN A 40 -3.62 1.21 -18.67
CA ASN A 40 -2.36 1.90 -18.49
C ASN A 40 -1.14 0.97 -18.58
N CYS A 41 -1.35 -0.35 -18.41
CA CYS A 41 -0.34 -1.38 -18.55
C CYS A 41 -0.91 -2.60 -19.28
N ASP A 42 -0.10 -3.24 -20.12
CA ASP A 42 -0.42 -4.49 -20.79
C ASP A 42 0.00 -5.72 -19.98
N LEU A 43 0.93 -5.55 -19.04
CA LEU A 43 1.49 -6.62 -18.23
C LEU A 43 1.85 -6.12 -16.85
N TRP A 44 1.51 -6.91 -15.82
CA TRP A 44 1.97 -6.71 -14.45
C TRP A 44 2.84 -7.87 -14.02
N MET A 45 3.97 -7.55 -13.42
CA MET A 45 4.94 -8.52 -12.95
C MET A 45 4.68 -8.90 -11.49
N ASP A 46 5.04 -10.13 -11.16
CA ASP A 46 5.19 -10.64 -9.78
C ASP A 46 3.91 -10.57 -8.91
N MET A 47 2.81 -11.13 -9.44
CA MET A 47 1.53 -11.22 -8.76
C MET A 47 1.35 -12.54 -8.04
N ALA A 48 0.81 -12.51 -6.81
CA ALA A 48 0.32 -13.71 -6.16
C ALA A 48 -0.90 -14.28 -6.91
N THR A 49 -1.00 -15.60 -7.01
CA THR A 49 -2.02 -16.28 -7.82
C THR A 49 -3.46 -16.16 -7.31
N ASP A 50 -3.67 -15.56 -6.15
CA ASP A 50 -4.99 -15.29 -5.56
C ASP A 50 -5.50 -13.87 -5.78
N THR A 51 -4.83 -13.07 -6.62
CA THR A 51 -5.17 -11.66 -6.85
C THR A 51 -6.41 -11.50 -7.73
N GLU A 52 -7.44 -10.82 -7.21
CA GLU A 52 -8.66 -10.49 -7.95
C GLU A 52 -8.46 -9.30 -8.91
N GLY A 53 -9.20 -9.29 -10.02
CA GLY A 53 -9.30 -8.11 -10.90
C GLY A 53 -8.51 -8.16 -12.21
N ALA A 54 -7.61 -9.13 -12.39
CA ALA A 54 -6.85 -9.36 -13.63
C ALA A 54 -7.07 -10.77 -14.18
N ILE A 55 -6.50 -11.06 -15.35
CA ILE A 55 -6.31 -12.44 -15.83
C ILE A 55 -4.88 -12.82 -15.48
N LEU A 56 -4.74 -13.76 -14.57
CA LEU A 56 -3.45 -14.33 -14.21
C LEU A 56 -3.01 -15.36 -15.27
N LEU A 57 -1.72 -15.35 -15.59
CA LEU A 57 -1.10 -16.40 -16.38
C LEU A 57 -0.78 -17.62 -15.48
N ALA A 58 -0.30 -18.70 -16.08
CA ALA A 58 0.27 -19.80 -15.30
C ALA A 58 1.43 -19.27 -14.41
N PRO A 59 1.64 -19.86 -13.23
CA PRO A 59 2.70 -19.39 -12.34
C PRO A 59 4.06 -19.38 -13.05
N LEU A 60 4.78 -18.26 -12.91
CA LEU A 60 6.11 -18.11 -13.49
C LEU A 60 7.13 -18.92 -12.69
N TYR A 61 7.11 -18.77 -11.37
CA TYR A 61 7.98 -19.50 -10.43
C TYR A 61 7.30 -19.57 -9.06
N ARG A 62 7.84 -20.45 -8.19
CA ARG A 62 7.47 -20.52 -6.78
C ARG A 62 8.68 -20.13 -5.93
N SER A 63 8.47 -19.26 -4.93
CA SER A 63 9.49 -18.88 -3.97
C SER A 63 8.97 -18.92 -2.54
N THR A 64 9.84 -18.70 -1.56
CA THR A 64 9.54 -18.86 -0.14
C THR A 64 10.07 -17.70 0.69
N PHE A 65 9.50 -17.51 1.88
CA PHE A 65 10.12 -16.70 2.92
C PHE A 65 11.41 -17.35 3.42
N VAL A 66 12.33 -16.52 3.92
CA VAL A 66 13.64 -16.94 4.40
C VAL A 66 14.00 -16.23 5.71
N LEU A 67 14.88 -16.84 6.47
CA LEU A 67 15.66 -16.17 7.52
C LEU A 67 17.03 -15.81 6.91
N ALA A 68 17.35 -14.53 6.88
CA ALA A 68 18.63 -14.02 6.40
C ALA A 68 19.44 -13.51 7.59
N TYR A 69 20.68 -14.00 7.72
CA TYR A 69 21.61 -13.61 8.78
C TYR A 69 23.05 -13.66 8.31
N ARG A 70 23.94 -12.94 8.99
CA ARG A 70 25.36 -12.86 8.59
C ARG A 70 26.08 -14.17 8.80
N SER A 71 26.87 -14.58 7.80
CA SER A 71 27.66 -15.81 7.83
C SER A 71 28.83 -15.78 8.84
N ASP A 72 29.28 -14.58 9.20
CA ASP A 72 30.43 -14.37 10.13
C ASP A 72 30.03 -14.31 11.61
N ARG A 73 28.72 -14.41 11.93
CA ARG A 73 28.19 -14.32 13.30
C ARG A 73 28.01 -15.68 14.01
N GLY A 74 28.29 -16.77 13.34
CA GLY A 74 28.15 -18.13 13.89
C GLY A 74 26.70 -18.51 14.23
N ILE A 75 25.71 -17.82 13.65
CA ILE A 75 24.28 -18.11 13.83
C ILE A 75 23.97 -19.35 12.97
N ALA A 76 23.27 -20.33 13.57
CA ALA A 76 22.76 -21.50 12.88
C ALA A 76 21.34 -21.79 13.37
N ILE A 77 20.34 -21.55 12.51
CA ILE A 77 18.93 -21.75 12.81
C ILE A 77 18.45 -22.99 12.08
N LYS A 78 17.88 -23.96 12.82
CA LYS A 78 17.42 -25.23 12.23
C LYS A 78 15.90 -25.35 12.14
N SER A 79 15.16 -24.60 12.96
CA SER A 79 13.69 -24.59 12.97
C SER A 79 13.20 -23.24 13.51
N LEU A 80 11.92 -22.97 13.38
CA LEU A 80 11.31 -21.78 13.98
C LEU A 80 11.20 -21.89 15.52
N ASP A 81 11.25 -23.10 16.08
CA ASP A 81 11.33 -23.34 17.53
C ASP A 81 12.75 -23.22 18.12
N ASP A 82 13.73 -22.92 17.29
CA ASP A 82 15.12 -22.85 17.75
C ASP A 82 15.26 -21.82 18.87
N PRO A 83 15.76 -22.22 20.07
CA PRO A 83 15.92 -21.31 21.20
C PRO A 83 16.83 -20.10 20.90
N ALA A 84 17.69 -20.19 19.90
CA ALA A 84 18.53 -19.07 19.46
C ALA A 84 17.67 -17.93 18.92
N LEU A 85 16.59 -18.20 18.17
CA LEU A 85 15.70 -17.19 17.64
C LEU A 85 15.07 -16.31 18.74
N LYS A 86 14.81 -16.87 19.92
CA LYS A 86 14.23 -16.14 21.07
C LYS A 86 15.20 -15.16 21.72
N LYS A 87 16.49 -15.18 21.35
CA LYS A 87 17.55 -14.32 21.89
C LYS A 87 18.11 -13.34 20.87
N LEU A 88 17.84 -13.56 19.59
CA LEU A 88 18.32 -12.75 18.48
C LEU A 88 17.31 -11.65 18.14
N ARG A 89 17.78 -10.48 17.73
CA ARG A 89 16.91 -9.40 17.21
C ARG A 89 16.44 -9.77 15.81
N VAL A 90 15.16 -10.08 15.67
CA VAL A 90 14.57 -10.57 14.42
C VAL A 90 13.75 -9.45 13.77
N GLY A 91 14.18 -8.93 12.63
CA GLY A 91 13.41 -7.97 11.82
C GLY A 91 12.33 -8.67 11.03
N VAL A 92 11.11 -8.13 11.05
CA VAL A 92 9.96 -8.71 10.34
C VAL A 92 8.98 -7.61 9.92
N PHE A 93 8.33 -7.76 8.77
CA PHE A 93 7.25 -6.86 8.39
C PHE A 93 5.97 -7.15 9.14
N GLN A 94 5.24 -6.07 9.47
CA GLN A 94 3.98 -6.13 10.22
C GLN A 94 2.96 -7.07 9.58
N VAL A 95 2.78 -6.98 8.28
CA VAL A 95 1.83 -7.81 7.51
C VAL A 95 2.63 -8.80 6.68
N SER A 96 2.99 -9.94 7.26
CA SER A 96 3.68 -11.01 6.55
C SER A 96 3.34 -12.37 7.16
N ALA A 97 3.26 -13.39 6.31
CA ALA A 97 3.01 -14.75 6.75
C ALA A 97 4.08 -15.24 7.75
N ILE A 98 5.35 -14.90 7.50
CA ILE A 98 6.45 -15.28 8.38
C ILE A 98 6.36 -14.66 9.78
N ARG A 99 5.75 -13.47 9.91
CA ARG A 99 5.48 -12.89 11.24
C ARG A 99 4.50 -13.74 12.03
N GLN A 100 3.44 -14.22 11.37
CA GLN A 100 2.48 -15.12 12.00
C GLN A 100 3.16 -16.40 12.45
N ALA A 101 3.93 -17.03 11.58
CA ALA A 101 4.68 -18.24 11.92
C ALA A 101 5.63 -18.02 13.10
N LEU A 102 6.42 -16.94 13.10
CA LEU A 102 7.30 -16.61 14.22
C LEU A 102 6.52 -16.42 15.53
N ALA A 103 5.35 -15.79 15.47
CA ALA A 103 4.49 -15.61 16.65
C ALA A 103 3.95 -16.95 17.18
N ASP A 104 3.52 -17.86 16.29
CA ASP A 104 3.05 -19.20 16.65
C ASP A 104 4.14 -20.03 17.33
N HIS A 105 5.41 -19.81 16.96
CA HIS A 105 6.59 -20.40 17.60
C HIS A 105 7.15 -19.58 18.77
N GLN A 106 6.38 -18.60 19.28
CA GLN A 106 6.74 -17.77 20.45
C GLN A 106 7.98 -16.89 20.25
N VAL A 107 8.33 -16.54 19.04
CA VAL A 107 9.37 -15.56 18.69
C VAL A 107 8.69 -14.20 18.52
N VAL A 108 8.44 -13.50 19.64
CA VAL A 108 7.66 -12.24 19.65
C VAL A 108 8.41 -11.12 20.36
N SER A 109 8.94 -11.37 21.56
CA SER A 109 9.51 -10.32 22.42
C SER A 109 10.79 -9.67 21.90
N ASN A 110 11.44 -10.31 20.95
CA ASN A 110 12.70 -9.88 20.31
C ASN A 110 12.54 -9.56 18.82
N THR A 111 11.30 -9.47 18.33
CA THR A 111 11.02 -9.05 16.97
C THR A 111 10.99 -7.53 16.87
N VAL A 112 11.69 -7.02 15.85
CA VAL A 112 11.64 -5.61 15.41
C VAL A 112 10.70 -5.53 14.22
N ILE A 113 9.56 -4.84 14.41
CA ILE A 113 8.51 -4.78 13.40
C ILE A 113 8.78 -3.60 12.48
N HIS A 114 8.87 -3.88 11.19
CA HIS A 114 8.98 -2.87 10.14
C HIS A 114 7.63 -2.68 9.43
N TYR A 115 7.37 -1.44 9.04
CA TYR A 115 6.12 -1.05 8.40
C TYR A 115 6.39 -0.69 6.94
N LEU A 116 5.59 -1.26 6.04
CA LEU A 116 5.53 -0.78 4.67
C LEU A 116 4.67 0.49 4.64
N SER A 117 5.23 1.60 4.23
CA SER A 117 4.48 2.85 4.07
C SER A 117 4.33 3.23 2.61
N HIS A 118 3.41 4.15 2.35
CA HIS A 118 3.12 4.68 1.00
C HIS A 118 4.27 5.46 0.36
N ASN A 119 5.30 5.78 1.12
CA ASN A 119 6.52 6.45 0.64
C ASN A 119 7.75 5.53 0.69
N ALA A 120 7.55 4.21 0.64
CA ALA A 120 8.63 3.22 0.64
C ALA A 120 9.67 3.46 -0.46
N ASP A 121 9.26 4.04 -1.58
CA ASP A 121 10.15 4.37 -2.70
C ASP A 121 11.07 5.57 -2.40
N ILE A 122 10.75 6.37 -1.39
CA ILE A 122 11.45 7.62 -1.03
C ILE A 122 12.22 7.46 0.29
N VAL A 123 11.65 6.72 1.25
CA VAL A 123 12.21 6.55 2.58
C VAL A 123 12.81 5.15 2.71
N ALA A 124 14.12 5.07 2.85
CA ALA A 124 14.86 3.81 2.91
C ALA A 124 14.34 2.86 4.02
N ASP A 125 13.98 3.40 5.17
CA ASP A 125 13.51 2.64 6.34
C ASP A 125 12.16 1.94 6.10
N ASN A 126 11.41 2.40 5.10
CA ASN A 126 10.11 1.84 4.72
C ASN A 126 10.19 0.87 3.53
N GLN A 127 11.38 0.67 2.96
CA GLN A 127 11.56 -0.28 1.87
C GLN A 127 11.48 -1.73 2.35
N PRO A 128 10.89 -2.63 1.55
CA PRO A 128 10.81 -4.05 1.89
C PRO A 128 12.16 -4.71 2.17
N SER A 129 13.26 -4.14 1.67
CA SER A 129 14.64 -4.61 1.85
C SER A 129 15.31 -4.10 3.12
N TYR A 130 14.74 -3.12 3.81
CA TYR A 130 15.39 -2.41 4.91
C TYR A 130 15.83 -3.35 6.04
N GLN A 131 15.00 -4.31 6.43
CA GLN A 131 15.37 -5.28 7.46
C GLN A 131 16.59 -6.15 7.06
N VAL A 132 16.77 -6.46 5.79
CA VAL A 132 17.95 -7.18 5.31
C VAL A 132 19.18 -6.27 5.39
N GLN A 133 19.03 -5.00 5.02
CA GLN A 133 20.11 -4.01 5.19
C GLN A 133 20.52 -3.87 6.66
N GLN A 134 19.57 -3.80 7.58
CA GLN A 134 19.86 -3.72 9.02
C GLN A 134 20.62 -4.95 9.56
N VAL A 135 20.43 -6.13 8.99
CA VAL A 135 21.25 -7.31 9.31
C VAL A 135 22.69 -7.11 8.81
N ILE A 136 22.86 -6.58 7.61
CA ILE A 136 24.19 -6.29 7.05
C ILE A 136 24.93 -5.28 7.94
N ASP A 137 24.23 -4.22 8.36
CA ASP A 137 24.77 -3.15 9.20
C ASP A 137 24.96 -3.57 10.67
N GLY A 138 24.44 -4.74 11.07
CA GLY A 138 24.55 -5.29 12.42
C GLY A 138 23.55 -4.73 13.42
N ALA A 139 22.56 -3.94 12.97
CA ALA A 139 21.46 -3.46 13.80
C ALA A 139 20.45 -4.57 14.14
N LEU A 140 20.31 -5.55 13.27
CA LEU A 140 19.56 -6.79 13.50
C LEU A 140 20.49 -8.01 13.43
N ASP A 141 20.06 -9.10 14.02
CA ASP A 141 20.77 -10.38 13.95
C ASP A 141 20.21 -11.28 12.83
N VAL A 142 18.89 -11.21 12.60
CA VAL A 142 18.16 -11.99 11.60
C VAL A 142 17.11 -11.10 10.93
N ALA A 143 16.95 -11.22 9.61
CA ALA A 143 15.82 -10.68 8.87
C ALA A 143 14.92 -11.83 8.41
N ALA A 144 13.63 -11.78 8.80
CA ALA A 144 12.59 -12.67 8.29
C ALA A 144 11.96 -11.99 7.07
N ALA A 145 12.42 -12.35 5.87
CA ALA A 145 12.18 -11.61 4.64
C ALA A 145 11.62 -12.49 3.51
N TRP A 146 11.05 -11.85 2.48
CA TRP A 146 10.71 -12.52 1.23
C TRP A 146 12.00 -12.95 0.52
N GLY A 147 12.05 -14.22 0.08
CA GLY A 147 13.25 -14.85 -0.41
C GLY A 147 13.96 -14.16 -1.57
N PRO A 148 13.26 -13.75 -2.64
CA PRO A 148 13.86 -13.02 -3.76
C PRO A 148 14.61 -11.76 -3.34
N MET A 149 14.12 -11.06 -2.35
CA MET A 149 14.69 -9.83 -1.83
C MET A 149 16.00 -10.10 -1.08
N ALA A 150 15.98 -11.07 -0.16
CA ALA A 150 17.19 -11.48 0.57
C ALA A 150 18.23 -12.10 -0.37
N GLY A 151 17.78 -12.87 -1.38
CA GLY A 151 18.60 -13.45 -2.42
C GLY A 151 19.39 -12.41 -3.21
N TYR A 152 18.76 -11.31 -3.59
CA TYR A 152 19.40 -10.19 -4.27
C TYR A 152 20.61 -9.64 -3.49
N TYR A 153 20.45 -9.40 -2.18
CA TYR A 153 21.54 -8.89 -1.36
C TYR A 153 22.72 -9.85 -1.29
N LYS A 154 22.46 -11.16 -1.28
CA LYS A 154 23.51 -12.17 -1.30
C LYS A 154 24.18 -12.31 -2.67
N ALA A 155 23.39 -12.45 -3.73
CA ALA A 155 23.89 -12.80 -5.05
C ALA A 155 24.44 -11.61 -5.84
N VAL A 156 23.76 -10.45 -5.78
CA VAL A 156 24.09 -9.26 -6.59
C VAL A 156 24.91 -8.25 -5.78
N ILE A 157 24.55 -8.01 -4.53
CA ILE A 157 25.29 -7.09 -3.64
C ILE A 157 26.49 -7.76 -2.97
N HIS A 158 26.57 -9.09 -3.05
CA HIS A 158 27.63 -9.89 -2.43
C HIS A 158 27.73 -9.73 -0.91
N ALA A 159 26.60 -9.45 -0.26
CA ALA A 159 26.54 -9.36 1.19
C ALA A 159 26.84 -10.73 1.84
N PRO A 160 27.57 -10.77 2.97
CA PRO A 160 27.96 -12.01 3.64
C PRO A 160 26.77 -12.65 4.38
N LEU A 161 25.72 -13.05 3.65
CA LEU A 161 24.48 -13.57 4.18
C LEU A 161 24.34 -15.08 3.98
N ILE A 162 23.82 -15.76 4.98
CA ILE A 162 23.17 -17.06 4.87
C ILE A 162 21.70 -16.81 4.65
N ILE A 163 21.12 -17.45 3.64
CA ILE A 163 19.70 -17.41 3.29
C ILE A 163 19.13 -18.79 3.59
N GLN A 164 18.33 -18.89 4.65
CA GLN A 164 17.74 -20.14 5.11
C GLN A 164 16.26 -20.15 4.76
N PRO A 165 15.80 -20.98 3.80
CA PRO A 165 14.37 -21.15 3.49
C PRO A 165 13.59 -21.69 4.68
N VAL A 166 12.35 -21.21 4.86
CA VAL A 166 11.51 -21.58 6.01
C VAL A 166 10.26 -22.40 5.64
N ASN A 167 10.02 -22.64 4.36
CA ASN A 167 8.87 -23.41 3.91
C ASN A 167 8.78 -24.83 4.49
N MET A 168 9.95 -25.45 4.76
CA MET A 168 10.03 -26.77 5.42
C MET A 168 10.08 -26.69 6.95
N MET A 169 10.02 -25.49 7.53
CA MET A 169 10.08 -25.27 8.97
C MET A 169 8.72 -24.93 9.59
N GLU A 170 7.71 -24.72 8.77
CA GLU A 170 6.38 -24.29 9.17
C GLU A 170 5.31 -25.13 8.47
N ASP A 171 4.41 -25.73 9.26
CA ASP A 171 3.38 -26.67 8.76
C ASP A 171 2.01 -26.02 8.57
N LYS A 172 1.73 -24.89 9.23
CA LYS A 172 0.39 -24.32 9.35
C LYS A 172 0.20 -23.05 8.54
N VAL A 173 1.23 -22.21 8.51
CA VAL A 173 1.19 -20.93 7.81
C VAL A 173 1.91 -21.09 6.46
N PRO A 174 1.26 -20.79 5.34
CA PRO A 174 1.90 -20.88 4.02
C PRO A 174 3.16 -20.00 3.97
N MET A 175 4.30 -20.61 3.67
CA MET A 175 5.59 -19.94 3.54
C MET A 175 6.11 -19.88 2.12
N GLU A 176 5.49 -20.61 1.19
CA GLU A 176 5.83 -20.61 -0.24
C GLU A 176 4.65 -20.10 -1.07
N PHE A 177 4.94 -19.32 -2.11
CA PHE A 177 3.93 -18.68 -2.94
C PHE A 177 4.29 -18.78 -4.42
N ASP A 178 3.26 -19.03 -5.22
CA ASP A 178 3.34 -18.99 -6.67
C ASP A 178 3.25 -17.55 -7.15
N MET A 179 4.24 -17.14 -7.92
CA MET A 179 4.32 -15.81 -8.50
C MET A 179 3.97 -15.89 -9.99
N ALA A 180 3.02 -15.08 -10.41
CA ALA A 180 2.49 -15.07 -11.76
C ALA A 180 2.55 -13.68 -12.38
N LEU A 181 2.36 -13.63 -13.69
CA LEU A 181 2.13 -12.39 -14.42
C LEU A 181 0.64 -12.17 -14.59
N ALA A 182 0.23 -10.92 -14.68
CA ALA A 182 -1.16 -10.55 -14.87
C ALA A 182 -1.33 -9.66 -16.10
N VAL A 183 -2.42 -9.88 -16.83
CA VAL A 183 -2.81 -9.09 -18.01
C VAL A 183 -4.21 -8.50 -17.82
N PRO A 184 -4.56 -7.42 -18.53
CA PRO A 184 -5.87 -6.80 -18.47
C PRO A 184 -6.98 -7.78 -18.87
N ARG A 185 -8.14 -7.70 -18.22
CA ARG A 185 -9.35 -8.42 -18.66
C ARG A 185 -9.74 -7.95 -20.07
N GLY A 186 -10.14 -8.92 -20.91
CA GLY A 186 -10.58 -8.63 -22.28
C GLY A 186 -9.45 -8.59 -23.31
N ARG A 187 -8.20 -8.91 -22.94
CA ARG A 187 -7.06 -8.98 -23.86
C ARG A 187 -6.50 -10.41 -24.02
N PRO A 188 -7.29 -11.36 -24.54
CA PRO A 188 -6.83 -12.74 -24.77
C PRO A 188 -5.69 -12.82 -25.77
N ASP A 189 -5.60 -11.88 -26.70
CA ASP A 189 -4.51 -11.69 -27.65
C ASP A 189 -3.17 -11.43 -26.96
N VAL A 190 -3.17 -10.50 -26.00
CA VAL A 190 -1.98 -10.17 -25.19
C VAL A 190 -1.60 -11.37 -24.32
N LYS A 191 -2.58 -12.02 -23.67
CA LYS A 191 -2.33 -13.22 -22.89
C LYS A 191 -1.60 -14.29 -23.70
N ALA A 192 -2.14 -14.68 -24.85
CA ALA A 192 -1.56 -15.73 -25.69
C ALA A 192 -0.15 -15.37 -26.18
N ALA A 193 0.07 -14.10 -26.57
CA ALA A 193 1.38 -13.63 -27.01
C ALA A 193 2.43 -13.68 -25.90
N ILE A 194 2.05 -13.28 -24.67
CA ILE A 194 2.96 -13.32 -23.51
C ILE A 194 3.25 -14.76 -23.10
N GLU A 195 2.25 -15.65 -23.04
CA GLU A 195 2.45 -17.07 -22.74
C GLU A 195 3.43 -17.73 -23.72
N GLN A 196 3.31 -17.41 -25.01
CA GLN A 196 4.24 -17.89 -26.03
C GLN A 196 5.66 -17.33 -25.82
N ALA A 197 5.79 -16.04 -25.52
CA ALA A 197 7.07 -15.38 -25.26
C ALA A 197 7.76 -15.97 -24.03
N LEU A 198 7.01 -16.23 -22.98
CA LEU A 198 7.49 -16.86 -21.75
C LEU A 198 8.08 -18.26 -22.01
N GLU A 199 7.37 -19.09 -22.78
CA GLU A 199 7.87 -20.44 -23.09
C GLU A 199 9.12 -20.38 -23.98
N GLN A 200 9.21 -19.45 -24.94
CA GLN A 200 10.41 -19.23 -25.75
C GLN A 200 11.62 -18.79 -24.93
N ARG A 201 11.41 -18.04 -23.83
CA ARG A 201 12.46 -17.47 -22.99
C ARG A 201 12.65 -18.19 -21.66
N LYS A 202 12.05 -19.34 -21.48
CA LYS A 202 12.06 -20.10 -20.22
C LYS A 202 13.45 -20.28 -19.64
N SER A 203 14.44 -20.69 -20.44
CA SER A 203 15.83 -20.89 -19.99
C SER A 203 16.49 -19.57 -19.60
N GLU A 204 16.25 -18.50 -20.33
CA GLU A 204 16.76 -17.16 -20.00
C GLU A 204 16.16 -16.65 -18.69
N ILE A 205 14.85 -16.83 -18.49
CA ILE A 205 14.14 -16.45 -17.27
C ILE A 205 14.67 -17.25 -16.06
N HIS A 206 14.91 -18.55 -16.21
CA HIS A 206 15.53 -19.36 -15.16
C HIS A 206 16.93 -18.83 -14.80
N GLN A 207 17.73 -18.50 -15.79
CA GLN A 207 19.06 -17.92 -15.55
C GLN A 207 18.96 -16.58 -14.80
N ILE A 208 18.06 -15.67 -15.21
CA ILE A 208 17.83 -14.39 -14.53
C ILE A 208 17.47 -14.62 -13.05
N LEU A 209 16.49 -15.47 -12.76
CA LEU A 209 16.06 -15.75 -11.38
C LEU A 209 17.22 -16.31 -10.54
N THR A 210 18.04 -17.17 -11.12
CA THR A 210 19.22 -17.77 -10.46
C THR A 210 20.31 -16.75 -10.19
N GLU A 211 20.63 -15.89 -11.17
CA GLU A 211 21.61 -14.82 -11.05
C GLU A 211 21.25 -13.82 -9.94
N PHE A 212 19.95 -13.59 -9.73
CA PHE A 212 19.44 -12.72 -8.68
C PHE A 212 19.27 -13.44 -7.32
N GLY A 213 19.64 -14.71 -7.25
CA GLY A 213 19.59 -15.48 -6.00
C GLY A 213 18.20 -15.78 -5.50
N VAL A 214 17.19 -15.81 -6.38
CA VAL A 214 15.81 -16.14 -6.02
C VAL A 214 15.75 -17.59 -5.51
N PRO A 215 15.27 -17.83 -4.27
CA PRO A 215 15.09 -19.18 -3.74
C PRO A 215 13.94 -19.87 -4.48
N LEU A 216 14.25 -20.68 -5.47
CA LEU A 216 13.24 -21.35 -6.30
C LEU A 216 12.85 -22.68 -5.68
N VAL A 217 11.55 -22.83 -5.41
CA VAL A 217 10.93 -24.03 -4.86
C VAL A 217 10.39 -24.91 -6.00
N LYS A 218 10.40 -26.24 -5.81
CA LYS A 218 9.79 -27.20 -6.75
C LYS A 218 8.33 -26.86 -6.99
N CYS A 219 7.96 -26.73 -8.27
CA CYS A 219 6.61 -26.39 -8.69
C CYS A 219 6.34 -27.02 -10.08
N GLU A 220 5.46 -28.00 -10.14
CA GLU A 220 5.12 -28.68 -11.40
C GLU A 220 4.27 -27.81 -12.34
N ALA A 221 3.47 -26.90 -11.76
CA ALA A 221 2.61 -25.99 -12.51
C ALA A 221 3.33 -24.70 -12.99
N CYS A 222 4.55 -24.44 -12.51
CA CYS A 222 5.28 -23.22 -12.82
C CYS A 222 6.08 -23.36 -14.12
N LEU A 223 6.24 -22.23 -14.82
CA LEU A 223 7.12 -22.15 -15.99
C LEU A 223 8.57 -22.52 -15.61
N VAL A 224 9.05 -21.97 -14.49
CA VAL A 224 10.37 -22.26 -13.92
C VAL A 224 10.20 -22.97 -12.59
N SER A 225 10.70 -24.21 -12.50
CA SER A 225 10.75 -24.98 -11.26
C SER A 225 12.13 -24.93 -10.65
N GLY A 226 12.22 -24.84 -9.33
CA GLY A 226 13.48 -24.83 -8.61
C GLY A 226 13.88 -26.19 -8.02
N ASP A 227 14.99 -26.17 -7.27
CA ASP A 227 15.56 -27.36 -6.62
C ASP A 227 15.18 -27.46 -5.13
N LEU A 228 14.73 -26.36 -4.51
CA LEU A 228 14.30 -26.42 -3.11
C LEU A 228 13.05 -27.28 -2.97
N PRO A 229 12.99 -28.15 -1.96
CA PRO A 229 11.80 -28.98 -1.74
C PRO A 229 10.58 -28.10 -1.48
N SER A 230 9.44 -28.48 -2.06
CA SER A 230 8.15 -27.88 -1.72
C SER A 230 7.59 -28.56 -0.49
N HIS A 231 6.97 -27.77 0.39
CA HIS A 231 6.22 -28.30 1.53
C HIS A 231 5.00 -29.12 1.08
N GLY A 232 4.47 -28.80 -0.10
CA GLY A 232 3.20 -29.35 -0.56
C GLY A 232 1.99 -28.61 0.04
N PRO A 233 0.82 -29.23 0.10
CA PRO A 233 -0.35 -28.60 0.70
C PRO A 233 -0.15 -28.42 2.19
N TYR A 234 -0.27 -27.19 2.66
CA TYR A 234 -0.25 -26.87 4.09
C TYR A 234 -1.49 -27.47 4.78
N GLN A 235 -1.34 -27.85 6.05
CA GLN A 235 -2.45 -28.36 6.83
C GLN A 235 -3.55 -27.31 6.86
N ALA A 236 -4.78 -27.74 6.55
CA ALA A 236 -5.92 -26.85 6.68
C ALA A 236 -5.97 -26.31 8.12
N ALA A 237 -6.20 -25.01 8.26
CA ALA A 237 -6.38 -24.41 9.58
C ALA A 237 -7.40 -25.22 10.39
N PRO A 238 -7.17 -25.44 11.70
CA PRO A 238 -8.13 -26.16 12.54
C PRO A 238 -9.54 -25.57 12.38
N PRO A 239 -10.60 -26.40 12.48
CA PRO A 239 -11.97 -25.88 12.49
C PRO A 239 -12.08 -24.69 13.45
N ASP A 240 -12.93 -23.73 13.15
CA ASP A 240 -13.06 -22.45 13.89
C ASP A 240 -13.07 -22.60 15.42
N VAL A 241 -13.64 -23.68 15.92
CA VAL A 241 -13.68 -23.99 17.37
C VAL A 241 -12.28 -24.29 17.95
N GLN A 242 -11.41 -24.98 17.20
CA GLN A 242 -10.04 -25.28 17.64
C GLN A 242 -9.14 -24.05 17.49
N ARG A 243 -9.37 -23.25 16.44
CA ARG A 243 -8.69 -21.98 16.22
C ARG A 243 -9.00 -21.00 17.32
N ALA A 244 -10.26 -20.83 17.69
CA ALA A 244 -10.68 -19.99 18.81
C ALA A 244 -10.05 -20.43 20.14
N ALA A 245 -9.95 -21.73 20.43
CA ALA A 245 -9.32 -22.24 21.65
C ALA A 245 -7.79 -22.08 21.66
N LEU A 246 -7.13 -22.19 20.51
CA LEU A 246 -5.69 -21.93 20.37
C LEU A 246 -5.39 -20.45 20.47
N ASP A 247 -6.22 -19.60 19.86
CA ASP A 247 -6.14 -18.15 19.95
C ASP A 247 -6.35 -17.69 21.40
N GLU A 248 -7.34 -18.26 22.10
CA GLU A 248 -7.60 -17.96 23.52
C GLU A 248 -6.43 -18.37 24.42
N LYS A 249 -5.82 -19.54 24.19
CA LYS A 249 -4.63 -19.98 24.94
C LYS A 249 -3.43 -19.06 24.68
N ALA A 250 -3.17 -18.71 23.43
CA ALA A 250 -2.11 -17.79 23.05
C ALA A 250 -2.34 -16.38 23.63
N GLN A 251 -3.59 -15.93 23.64
CA GLN A 251 -3.99 -14.65 24.22
C GLN A 251 -3.82 -14.62 25.74
N ARG A 252 -4.20 -15.72 26.44
CA ARG A 252 -3.96 -15.86 27.89
C ARG A 252 -2.47 -15.84 28.23
N ALA A 253 -1.63 -16.50 27.42
CA ALA A 253 -0.19 -16.50 27.61
C ALA A 253 0.41 -15.09 27.41
N ARG A 254 0.04 -14.41 26.31
CA ARG A 254 0.45 -13.01 26.05
C ARG A 254 0.03 -12.06 27.17
N MET A 255 -1.17 -12.25 27.73
CA MET A 255 -1.65 -11.44 28.83
C MET A 255 -0.88 -11.72 30.13
N ALA A 256 -0.51 -12.98 30.39
CA ALA A 256 0.30 -13.35 31.55
C ALA A 256 1.72 -12.75 31.48
N ASP A 257 2.34 -12.79 30.30
CA ASP A 257 3.65 -12.18 30.05
C ASP A 257 3.60 -10.66 30.21
N LEU A 258 2.56 -10.01 29.67
CA LEU A 258 2.34 -8.58 29.84
C LEU A 258 2.23 -8.19 31.33
N LYS A 259 1.44 -8.92 32.11
CA LYS A 259 1.29 -8.68 33.57
C LYS A 259 2.63 -8.79 34.30
N LYS A 260 3.40 -9.82 33.97
CA LYS A 260 4.73 -10.03 34.53
C LYS A 260 5.69 -8.89 34.17
N TRP A 261 5.61 -8.40 32.95
CA TRP A 261 6.47 -7.35 32.41
C TRP A 261 6.17 -6.00 33.05
N LEU A 262 4.89 -5.65 33.18
CA LEU A 262 4.46 -4.44 33.88
C LEU A 262 4.81 -4.50 35.39
N ALA A 263 4.69 -5.67 36.02
CA ALA A 263 5.12 -5.88 37.41
C ALA A 263 6.64 -5.72 37.59
N ALA A 264 7.42 -5.91 36.54
CA ALA A 264 8.86 -5.67 36.50
C ALA A 264 9.23 -4.19 36.23
N GLY A 265 8.24 -3.28 36.10
CA GLY A 265 8.45 -1.85 35.96
C GLY A 265 8.53 -1.38 34.51
N ALA A 266 8.04 -2.17 33.53
CA ALA A 266 7.97 -1.73 32.15
C ALA A 266 6.94 -0.61 31.97
N ASN A 267 7.20 0.29 31.00
CA ASN A 267 6.30 1.39 30.70
C ASN A 267 5.06 0.87 29.94
N PRO A 268 3.84 1.08 30.47
CA PRO A 268 2.61 0.63 29.79
C PRO A 268 2.33 1.36 28.47
N ASP A 269 2.88 2.56 28.25
CA ASP A 269 2.68 3.34 27.04
C ASP A 269 3.37 2.70 25.83
N ASP A 270 4.59 2.15 26.02
CA ASP A 270 5.33 1.47 24.95
C ASP A 270 4.60 0.20 24.49
N GLU A 271 3.96 -0.50 25.43
CA GLU A 271 3.16 -1.70 25.13
C GLU A 271 1.78 -1.37 24.54
N LEU A 272 1.22 -0.20 24.84
CA LEU A 272 -0.06 0.22 24.25
C LEU A 272 0.04 0.32 22.73
N ALA A 273 1.11 0.91 22.22
CA ALA A 273 1.35 0.99 20.77
C ALA A 273 1.44 -0.42 20.15
N ASN A 274 2.21 -1.32 20.78
CA ASN A 274 2.35 -2.71 20.33
C ASN A 274 1.01 -3.47 20.33
N ALA A 275 0.19 -3.27 21.36
CA ALA A 275 -1.12 -3.89 21.48
C ALA A 275 -2.09 -3.37 20.39
N ILE A 276 -2.07 -2.07 20.12
CA ILE A 276 -2.89 -1.45 19.07
C ILE A 276 -2.48 -1.99 17.69
N VAL A 277 -1.19 -2.00 17.38
CA VAL A 277 -0.67 -2.50 16.11
C VAL A 277 -1.00 -3.98 15.89
N ALA A 278 -1.08 -4.76 16.98
CA ALA A 278 -1.48 -6.16 16.95
C ALA A 278 -3.00 -6.38 16.87
N ASP A 279 -3.81 -5.32 16.91
CA ASP A 279 -5.28 -5.35 17.04
C ASP A 279 -5.75 -6.17 18.25
N ASP A 280 -4.93 -6.17 19.33
CA ASP A 280 -5.19 -6.95 20.55
C ASP A 280 -5.99 -6.11 21.56
N MET A 281 -7.31 -6.13 21.39
CA MET A 281 -8.23 -5.33 22.20
C MET A 281 -8.17 -5.63 23.70
N ASP A 282 -7.87 -6.86 24.08
CA ASP A 282 -7.78 -7.23 25.50
C ASP A 282 -6.55 -6.64 26.17
N ARG A 283 -5.42 -6.64 25.44
CA ARG A 283 -4.20 -5.95 25.90
C ARG A 283 -4.40 -4.45 25.93
N VAL A 284 -5.06 -3.85 24.95
CA VAL A 284 -5.38 -2.42 24.93
C VAL A 284 -6.22 -2.06 26.16
N ARG A 285 -7.30 -2.80 26.44
CA ARG A 285 -8.15 -2.58 27.62
C ARG A 285 -7.36 -2.72 28.92
N TYR A 286 -6.55 -3.76 29.00
CA TYR A 286 -5.74 -4.00 30.19
C TYR A 286 -4.76 -2.86 30.43
N LEU A 287 -4.02 -2.43 29.40
CA LEU A 287 -3.01 -1.38 29.50
C LEU A 287 -3.61 -0.03 29.89
N VAL A 288 -4.68 0.40 29.21
CA VAL A 288 -5.39 1.63 29.53
C VAL A 288 -5.95 1.59 30.96
N GLY A 289 -6.51 0.45 31.39
CA GLY A 289 -6.99 0.26 32.75
C GLY A 289 -5.89 0.23 33.83
N HIS A 290 -4.62 0.05 33.43
CA HIS A 290 -3.46 0.00 34.34
C HIS A 290 -2.47 1.17 34.11
N GLY A 291 -2.97 2.29 33.59
CA GLY A 291 -2.26 3.55 33.58
C GLY A 291 -1.53 3.91 32.29
N ALA A 292 -1.72 3.15 31.21
CA ALA A 292 -1.25 3.60 29.90
C ALA A 292 -1.99 4.88 29.49
N HIS A 293 -1.25 5.85 28.99
CA HIS A 293 -1.82 7.12 28.53
C HIS A 293 -2.38 6.96 27.11
N VAL A 294 -3.69 7.15 26.95
CA VAL A 294 -4.38 7.02 25.65
C VAL A 294 -3.87 7.99 24.57
N ASN A 295 -3.18 9.06 24.97
CA ASN A 295 -2.52 10.01 24.10
C ASN A 295 -1.00 9.79 24.01
N ALA A 296 -0.51 8.65 24.47
CA ALA A 296 0.89 8.28 24.34
C ALA A 296 1.31 8.23 22.89
N VAL A 297 2.55 8.59 22.66
CA VAL A 297 3.20 8.59 21.34
C VAL A 297 4.24 7.47 21.36
N ASP A 298 4.20 6.61 20.36
CA ASP A 298 5.18 5.52 20.23
C ASP A 298 6.58 6.02 19.86
N GLY A 299 7.55 5.12 19.84
CA GLY A 299 8.94 5.43 19.48
C GLY A 299 9.12 6.05 18.09
N GLU A 300 8.17 5.82 17.19
CA GLU A 300 8.15 6.37 15.83
C GLU A 300 7.45 7.75 15.76
N GLY A 301 6.78 8.16 16.82
CA GLY A 301 6.08 9.43 16.92
C GLY A 301 4.61 9.39 16.53
N TYR A 302 3.98 8.21 16.52
CA TYR A 302 2.56 8.05 16.25
C TYR A 302 1.76 8.00 17.57
N PRO A 303 0.78 8.90 17.75
CA PRO A 303 -0.21 8.76 18.83
C PRO A 303 -1.01 7.45 18.70
N ALA A 304 -1.44 6.91 19.83
CA ALA A 304 -2.21 5.67 19.91
C ALA A 304 -3.43 5.67 18.95
N LEU A 305 -4.20 6.78 18.95
CA LEU A 305 -5.37 6.92 18.08
C LEU A 305 -4.98 7.03 16.58
N VAL A 306 -3.84 7.64 16.27
CA VAL A 306 -3.30 7.67 14.89
C VAL A 306 -2.95 6.26 14.44
N ASN A 307 -2.30 5.46 15.27
CA ASN A 307 -2.02 4.05 14.94
C ASN A 307 -3.32 3.28 14.66
N ALA A 308 -4.32 3.39 15.53
CA ALA A 308 -5.62 2.75 15.31
C ALA A 308 -6.28 3.22 14.00
N ALA A 309 -6.25 4.52 13.70
CA ALA A 309 -6.80 5.07 12.47
C ALA A 309 -6.02 4.65 11.23
N ARG A 310 -4.70 4.66 11.28
CA ARG A 310 -3.79 4.25 10.20
C ARG A 310 -4.02 2.81 9.75
N PHE A 311 -4.26 1.91 10.69
CA PHE A 311 -4.53 0.50 10.38
C PHE A 311 -6.02 0.19 10.18
N GLY A 312 -6.92 1.10 10.56
CA GLY A 312 -8.36 0.94 10.42
C GLY A 312 -9.00 0.09 11.50
N PHE A 313 -8.39 0.02 12.66
CA PHE A 313 -8.90 -0.69 13.82
C PHE A 313 -10.00 0.13 14.51
N THR A 314 -11.19 0.12 13.91
CA THR A 314 -12.33 0.95 14.33
C THR A 314 -12.73 0.68 15.78
N THR A 315 -12.71 -0.58 16.23
CA THR A 315 -13.04 -0.96 17.62
C THR A 315 -12.03 -0.37 18.61
N VAL A 316 -10.73 -0.45 18.30
CA VAL A 316 -9.67 0.13 19.13
C VAL A 316 -9.79 1.65 19.15
N ALA A 317 -9.99 2.28 17.98
CA ALA A 317 -10.14 3.74 17.89
C ALA A 317 -11.35 4.23 18.71
N THR A 318 -12.49 3.56 18.63
CA THR A 318 -13.67 3.88 19.42
C THR A 318 -13.38 3.79 20.92
N TYR A 319 -12.75 2.71 21.36
CA TYR A 319 -12.37 2.53 22.74
C TYR A 319 -11.44 3.64 23.25
N LEU A 320 -10.41 3.99 22.46
CA LEU A 320 -9.50 5.08 22.84
C LEU A 320 -10.23 6.42 22.95
N LEU A 321 -11.15 6.72 22.03
CA LEU A 321 -11.98 7.94 22.06
C LEU A 321 -12.90 8.00 23.27
N GLU A 322 -13.53 6.88 23.63
CA GLU A 322 -14.35 6.75 24.85
C GLU A 322 -13.50 7.00 26.11
N HIS A 323 -12.21 6.67 26.06
CA HIS A 323 -11.25 6.90 27.15
C HIS A 323 -10.48 8.22 27.00
N LYS A 324 -11.02 9.19 26.25
CA LYS A 324 -10.53 10.57 26.13
C LYS A 324 -9.23 10.71 25.31
N ALA A 325 -9.00 9.82 24.35
CA ALA A 325 -7.98 10.11 23.34
C ALA A 325 -8.35 11.37 22.57
N ASP A 326 -7.36 12.23 22.30
CA ASP A 326 -7.56 13.45 21.52
C ASP A 326 -7.74 13.10 20.02
N PRO A 327 -8.93 13.32 19.43
CA PRO A 327 -9.18 13.02 18.03
C PRO A 327 -8.39 13.92 17.06
N ASN A 328 -7.72 14.95 17.59
CA ASN A 328 -6.96 15.94 16.81
C ASN A 328 -5.45 15.87 17.02
N GLN A 329 -4.95 14.96 17.87
CA GLN A 329 -3.52 14.80 18.07
C GLN A 329 -2.86 14.28 16.79
N PRO A 330 -1.96 15.06 16.16
CA PRO A 330 -1.31 14.63 14.92
C PRO A 330 -0.05 13.82 15.20
N ASP A 331 0.41 13.09 14.18
CA ASP A 331 1.77 12.55 14.15
C ASP A 331 2.82 13.63 13.82
N ARG A 332 4.09 13.19 13.68
CA ARG A 332 5.22 14.08 13.34
C ARG A 332 5.09 14.78 11.97
N SER A 333 4.27 14.26 11.06
CA SER A 333 4.00 14.83 9.74
C SER A 333 2.79 15.79 9.74
N GLY A 334 2.13 15.94 10.87
CA GLY A 334 0.91 16.74 11.01
C GLY A 334 -0.35 15.95 10.66
N TRP A 335 -0.27 14.65 10.38
CA TRP A 335 -1.42 13.84 10.02
C TRP A 335 -2.27 13.51 11.25
N THR A 336 -3.54 13.89 11.20
CA THR A 336 -4.53 13.55 12.24
C THR A 336 -5.16 12.18 11.99
N PRO A 337 -5.80 11.56 13.01
CA PRO A 337 -6.58 10.33 12.83
C PRO A 337 -7.61 10.43 11.70
N LEU A 338 -8.28 11.59 11.53
CA LEU A 338 -9.26 11.82 10.48
C LEU A 338 -8.63 11.78 9.07
N MET A 339 -7.41 12.29 8.92
CA MET A 339 -6.66 12.22 7.65
C MET A 339 -6.33 10.79 7.28
N TYR A 340 -5.92 9.95 8.24
CA TYR A 340 -5.69 8.52 8.02
C TYR A 340 -6.97 7.76 7.67
N ALA A 341 -8.10 8.09 8.32
CA ALA A 341 -9.40 7.54 7.97
C ALA A 341 -9.82 7.93 6.55
N ALA A 342 -9.58 9.19 6.17
CA ALA A 342 -9.84 9.71 4.82
C ALA A 342 -8.95 9.02 3.76
N TRP A 343 -7.67 8.90 4.03
CA TRP A 343 -6.72 8.21 3.15
C TRP A 343 -7.08 6.73 2.95
N GLY A 344 -7.54 6.07 4.02
CA GLY A 344 -7.95 4.65 3.99
C GLY A 344 -9.35 4.39 3.42
N ASP A 345 -10.11 5.41 3.02
CA ASP A 345 -11.53 5.34 2.62
C ASP A 345 -12.45 4.72 3.69
N ARG A 346 -12.15 5.01 4.96
CA ARG A 346 -12.82 4.41 6.12
C ARG A 346 -13.95 5.31 6.63
N ALA A 347 -15.10 5.24 5.96
CA ALA A 347 -16.27 6.07 6.24
C ALA A 347 -16.75 5.95 7.70
N ASP A 348 -16.85 4.72 8.21
CA ASP A 348 -17.30 4.46 9.59
C ASP A 348 -16.36 5.09 10.62
N LEU A 349 -15.05 4.91 10.43
CA LEU A 349 -14.06 5.50 11.32
C LEU A 349 -14.06 7.03 11.24
N ALA A 350 -14.17 7.60 10.03
CA ALA A 350 -14.27 9.04 9.85
C ALA A 350 -15.51 9.60 10.58
N SER A 351 -16.64 8.92 10.48
CA SER A 351 -17.88 9.30 11.18
C SER A 351 -17.71 9.27 12.71
N ILE A 352 -17.07 8.24 13.24
CA ILE A 352 -16.78 8.11 14.67
C ILE A 352 -15.86 9.23 15.15
N LEU A 353 -14.77 9.49 14.41
CA LEU A 353 -13.82 10.56 14.75
C LEU A 353 -14.51 11.93 14.78
N LEU A 354 -15.34 12.22 13.78
CA LEU A 354 -16.11 13.47 13.71
C LEU A 354 -17.12 13.60 14.86
N ALA A 355 -17.80 12.51 15.23
CA ALA A 355 -18.70 12.48 16.37
C ALA A 355 -17.98 12.77 17.70
N HIS A 356 -16.67 12.49 17.78
CA HIS A 356 -15.82 12.78 18.95
C HIS A 356 -15.03 14.09 18.83
N GLY A 357 -15.35 14.94 17.85
CA GLY A 357 -14.80 16.29 17.74
C GLY A 357 -13.52 16.40 16.89
N ALA A 358 -13.30 15.48 15.96
CA ALA A 358 -12.24 15.66 14.97
C ALA A 358 -12.50 16.89 14.08
N LYS A 359 -11.48 17.69 13.85
CA LYS A 359 -11.56 18.94 13.08
C LYS A 359 -11.48 18.66 11.59
N LEU A 360 -12.48 19.15 10.83
CA LEU A 360 -12.54 19.04 9.38
C LEU A 360 -11.46 19.87 8.65
N ASP A 361 -11.10 21.00 9.26
CA ASP A 361 -10.18 22.00 8.71
C ASP A 361 -8.71 21.84 9.17
N ALA A 362 -8.41 20.83 9.95
CA ALA A 362 -7.04 20.50 10.31
C ALA A 362 -6.21 20.25 9.03
N VAL A 363 -4.99 20.76 9.00
CA VAL A 363 -4.07 20.58 7.87
C VAL A 363 -2.77 19.95 8.33
N GLU A 364 -2.23 19.06 7.51
CA GLU A 364 -0.88 18.50 7.69
C GLU A 364 0.19 19.45 7.14
N HIS A 365 1.47 19.07 7.19
CA HIS A 365 2.60 19.96 6.87
C HIS A 365 2.62 20.48 5.42
N GLU A 366 1.98 19.79 4.48
CA GLU A 366 1.82 20.24 3.09
C GLU A 366 0.56 21.10 2.90
N GLY A 367 -0.24 21.31 3.95
CA GLY A 367 -1.48 22.10 3.94
C GLY A 367 -2.71 21.35 3.39
N LEU A 368 -2.69 20.01 3.39
CA LEU A 368 -3.82 19.20 2.97
C LEU A 368 -4.78 18.94 4.14
N THR A 369 -6.08 19.09 3.89
CA THR A 369 -7.14 18.65 4.80
C THR A 369 -7.49 17.17 4.56
N ALA A 370 -8.27 16.57 5.48
CA ALA A 370 -8.79 15.21 5.30
C ALA A 370 -9.60 15.08 3.99
N LEU A 371 -10.42 16.10 3.63
CA LEU A 371 -11.16 16.10 2.36
C LEU A 371 -10.19 16.13 1.16
N ALA A 372 -9.15 16.97 1.20
CA ALA A 372 -8.17 17.05 0.13
C ALA A 372 -7.47 15.71 -0.10
N ILE A 373 -7.06 15.05 0.99
CA ILE A 373 -6.46 13.71 0.95
C ILE A 373 -7.41 12.69 0.32
N ALA A 374 -8.70 12.70 0.73
CA ALA A 374 -9.70 11.81 0.16
C ALA A 374 -9.90 12.03 -1.35
N LEU A 375 -9.97 13.30 -1.79
CA LEU A 375 -10.19 13.66 -3.19
C LEU A 375 -8.98 13.30 -4.06
N GLN A 376 -7.78 13.64 -3.60
CA GLN A 376 -6.54 13.35 -4.33
C GLN A 376 -6.32 11.84 -4.53
N ASN A 377 -6.74 11.03 -3.56
CA ASN A 377 -6.59 9.58 -3.58
C ASN A 377 -7.86 8.83 -4.04
N ALA A 378 -8.83 9.54 -4.64
CA ALA A 378 -10.09 8.96 -5.13
C ALA A 378 -10.80 8.08 -4.07
N LYS A 379 -11.02 8.64 -2.87
CA LYS A 379 -11.65 7.94 -1.73
C LYS A 379 -13.11 8.40 -1.56
N PRO A 380 -14.07 7.82 -2.30
CA PRO A 380 -15.43 8.35 -2.38
C PRO A 380 -16.20 8.24 -1.06
N LYS A 381 -16.06 7.15 -0.33
CA LYS A 381 -16.83 6.94 0.91
C LYS A 381 -16.41 7.93 2.00
N ALA A 382 -15.10 8.09 2.20
CA ALA A 382 -14.57 9.05 3.17
C ALA A 382 -14.88 10.48 2.73
N ALA A 383 -14.69 10.84 1.45
CA ALA A 383 -15.02 12.15 0.94
C ALA A 383 -16.50 12.50 1.16
N GLN A 384 -17.42 11.55 0.94
CA GLN A 384 -18.85 11.74 1.17
C GLN A 384 -19.13 12.07 2.63
N VAL A 385 -18.57 11.31 3.58
CA VAL A 385 -18.73 11.57 5.03
C VAL A 385 -18.20 12.96 5.40
N LEU A 386 -17.02 13.34 4.89
CA LEU A 386 -16.44 14.65 5.18
C LEU A 386 -17.28 15.80 4.61
N LEU A 387 -17.82 15.64 3.39
CA LEU A 387 -18.71 16.60 2.77
C LEU A 387 -20.05 16.70 3.50
N ASP A 388 -20.61 15.58 3.96
CA ASP A 388 -21.85 15.55 4.75
C ASP A 388 -21.65 16.19 6.13
N ALA A 389 -20.47 16.09 6.69
CA ALA A 389 -20.08 16.77 7.92
C ALA A 389 -19.80 18.27 7.73
N GLY A 390 -19.89 18.81 6.51
CA GLY A 390 -19.77 20.23 6.23
C GLY A 390 -18.35 20.70 5.84
N ALA A 391 -17.50 19.80 5.36
CA ALA A 391 -16.20 20.22 4.78
C ALA A 391 -16.42 21.20 3.61
N ASP A 392 -15.65 22.28 3.56
CA ASP A 392 -15.82 23.32 2.55
C ASP A 392 -15.43 22.81 1.14
N VAL A 393 -16.44 22.75 0.25
CA VAL A 393 -16.28 22.29 -1.14
C VAL A 393 -15.44 23.24 -2.01
N ASN A 394 -15.12 24.44 -1.52
CA ASN A 394 -14.41 25.48 -2.25
C ASN A 394 -13.11 25.91 -1.57
N ALA A 395 -12.81 25.42 -0.38
CA ALA A 395 -11.58 25.80 0.32
C ALA A 395 -10.36 25.42 -0.52
N PRO A 396 -9.51 26.38 -0.88
CA PRO A 396 -8.27 26.07 -1.56
C PRO A 396 -7.36 25.31 -0.58
N VAL A 397 -6.80 24.21 -1.05
CA VAL A 397 -5.92 23.38 -0.25
C VAL A 397 -4.48 23.53 -0.71
N ALA A 398 -3.56 23.50 0.23
CA ALA A 398 -2.13 23.34 0.05
C ALA A 398 -1.38 24.41 -0.76
N LYS A 399 -0.10 24.19 -0.81
CA LYS A 399 0.83 24.83 -1.76
C LYS A 399 0.28 24.69 -3.19
N GLY A 400 0.00 25.82 -3.84
CA GLY A 400 -0.52 25.85 -5.22
C GLY A 400 -2.01 26.20 -5.35
N GLY A 401 -2.75 26.35 -4.25
CA GLY A 401 -4.14 26.86 -4.25
C GLY A 401 -5.12 25.99 -5.01
N TYR A 402 -4.91 24.68 -5.03
CA TYR A 402 -5.82 23.75 -5.69
C TYR A 402 -7.15 23.68 -4.94
N THR A 403 -8.25 23.78 -5.67
CA THR A 403 -9.58 23.57 -5.11
C THR A 403 -9.92 22.08 -4.99
N PRO A 404 -10.89 21.69 -4.14
CA PRO A 404 -11.39 20.31 -4.09
C PRO A 404 -11.76 19.74 -5.47
N LEU A 405 -12.39 20.53 -6.34
CA LEU A 405 -12.74 20.11 -7.69
C LEU A 405 -11.49 19.86 -8.57
N MET A 406 -10.43 20.63 -8.39
CA MET A 406 -9.16 20.40 -9.09
C MET A 406 -8.51 19.10 -8.62
N LEU A 407 -8.57 18.78 -7.32
CA LEU A 407 -8.05 17.51 -6.79
C LEU A 407 -8.85 16.31 -7.33
N ALA A 408 -10.17 16.41 -7.40
CA ALA A 408 -11.01 15.40 -8.05
C ALA A 408 -10.68 15.27 -9.55
N ALA A 409 -10.34 16.37 -10.22
CA ALA A 409 -9.87 16.34 -11.60
C ALA A 409 -8.48 15.71 -11.71
N ILE A 410 -7.56 15.91 -10.74
CA ILE A 410 -6.24 15.26 -10.67
C ILE A 410 -6.40 13.74 -10.44
N SER A 411 -7.26 13.30 -9.56
CA SER A 411 -7.49 11.86 -9.32
C SER A 411 -8.29 11.19 -10.46
N GLY A 412 -9.01 11.98 -11.28
CA GLY A 412 -9.84 11.48 -12.38
C GLY A 412 -11.20 10.93 -11.95
N SER A 413 -11.56 11.06 -10.67
CA SER A 413 -12.84 10.55 -10.15
C SER A 413 -14.00 11.45 -10.58
N GLN A 414 -14.73 11.03 -11.61
CA GLN A 414 -15.95 11.72 -12.07
C GLN A 414 -17.04 11.72 -11.00
N GLU A 415 -17.14 10.66 -10.21
CA GLU A 415 -18.10 10.56 -9.10
C GLU A 415 -17.87 11.66 -8.06
N LEU A 416 -16.64 11.84 -7.60
CA LEU A 416 -16.27 12.88 -6.65
C LEU A 416 -16.45 14.28 -7.24
N ALA A 417 -16.05 14.50 -8.48
CA ALA A 417 -16.23 15.76 -9.17
C ALA A 417 -17.74 16.11 -9.29
N ALA A 418 -18.57 15.15 -9.66
CA ALA A 418 -20.03 15.34 -9.73
C ALA A 418 -20.63 15.67 -8.35
N SER A 419 -20.22 14.94 -7.30
CA SER A 419 -20.65 15.20 -5.93
C SER A 419 -20.28 16.62 -5.47
N LEU A 420 -19.05 17.06 -5.73
CA LEU A 420 -18.59 18.42 -5.40
C LEU A 420 -19.39 19.49 -6.15
N ILE A 421 -19.63 19.28 -7.46
CA ILE A 421 -20.42 20.22 -8.29
C ILE A 421 -21.85 20.32 -7.77
N GLN A 422 -22.50 19.21 -7.45
CA GLN A 422 -23.84 19.18 -6.87
C GLN A 422 -23.93 19.93 -5.54
N ARG A 423 -22.84 19.97 -4.79
CA ARG A 423 -22.71 20.69 -3.51
C ARG A 423 -22.22 22.14 -3.67
N GLY A 424 -22.13 22.65 -4.89
CA GLY A 424 -21.81 24.05 -5.17
C GLY A 424 -20.33 24.35 -5.34
N ALA A 425 -19.53 23.38 -5.75
CA ALA A 425 -18.15 23.65 -6.13
C ALA A 425 -18.08 24.64 -7.30
N LYS A 426 -17.23 25.66 -7.19
CA LYS A 426 -17.02 26.68 -8.23
C LYS A 426 -16.24 26.06 -9.40
N VAL A 427 -16.96 25.69 -10.47
CA VAL A 427 -16.40 24.98 -11.63
C VAL A 427 -15.26 25.76 -12.29
N ASN A 428 -15.35 27.08 -12.33
CA ASN A 428 -14.38 27.96 -12.98
C ASN A 428 -13.38 28.59 -12.01
N ALA A 429 -13.30 28.09 -10.76
CA ALA A 429 -12.25 28.53 -9.86
C ALA A 429 -10.87 28.23 -10.45
N ALA A 430 -9.96 29.17 -10.34
CA ALA A 430 -8.58 29.02 -10.78
C ALA A 430 -7.63 29.09 -9.57
N ASN A 431 -6.55 28.37 -9.63
CA ASN A 431 -5.46 28.52 -8.67
C ASN A 431 -4.65 29.80 -8.95
N PRO A 432 -3.66 30.18 -8.13
CA PRO A 432 -2.82 31.36 -8.36
C PRO A 432 -2.15 31.39 -9.75
N GLY A 433 -1.85 30.25 -10.35
CA GLY A 433 -1.31 30.14 -11.73
C GLY A 433 -2.38 30.21 -12.81
N GLY A 434 -3.63 30.55 -12.52
CA GLY A 434 -4.73 30.63 -13.48
C GLY A 434 -5.22 29.27 -13.98
N VAL A 435 -4.75 28.15 -13.38
CA VAL A 435 -5.11 26.79 -13.80
C VAL A 435 -6.48 26.43 -13.28
N THR A 436 -7.37 25.93 -14.14
CA THR A 436 -8.72 25.47 -13.78
C THR A 436 -8.82 23.94 -13.73
N ALA A 437 -9.91 23.42 -13.15
CA ALA A 437 -10.18 21.98 -13.14
C ALA A 437 -10.30 21.40 -14.58
N LEU A 438 -10.84 22.18 -15.52
CA LEU A 438 -10.89 21.80 -16.95
C LEU A 438 -9.51 21.61 -17.54
N MET A 439 -8.58 22.55 -17.30
CA MET A 439 -7.20 22.44 -17.78
C MET A 439 -6.49 21.23 -17.23
N ILE A 440 -6.69 20.91 -15.94
CA ILE A 440 -6.16 19.72 -15.27
C ILE A 440 -6.71 18.43 -15.90
N ALA A 441 -8.02 18.37 -16.13
CA ALA A 441 -8.67 17.21 -16.76
C ALA A 441 -8.13 16.97 -18.20
N VAL A 442 -7.90 18.05 -18.93
CA VAL A 442 -7.31 18.00 -20.29
C VAL A 442 -5.85 17.54 -20.22
N ALA A 443 -5.04 18.11 -19.33
CA ALA A 443 -3.64 17.72 -19.15
C ALA A 443 -3.51 16.23 -18.78
N GLY A 444 -4.44 15.70 -17.98
CA GLY A 444 -4.53 14.29 -17.64
C GLY A 444 -5.17 13.39 -18.69
N ASN A 445 -5.49 13.91 -19.87
CA ASN A 445 -6.17 13.20 -20.99
C ASN A 445 -7.49 12.50 -20.56
N ARG A 446 -8.29 13.13 -19.68
CA ARG A 446 -9.49 12.55 -19.07
C ARG A 446 -10.77 13.03 -19.76
N ALA A 447 -11.08 12.47 -20.93
CA ALA A 447 -12.22 12.88 -21.77
C ALA A 447 -13.57 12.89 -21.03
N GLY A 448 -13.84 11.88 -20.16
CA GLY A 448 -15.06 11.83 -19.37
C GLY A 448 -15.18 12.96 -18.33
N MET A 449 -14.05 13.30 -17.66
CA MET A 449 -13.98 14.45 -16.74
C MET A 449 -14.15 15.77 -17.49
N VAL A 450 -13.52 15.92 -18.65
CA VAL A 450 -13.69 17.08 -19.53
C VAL A 450 -15.15 17.27 -19.90
N GLY A 451 -15.83 16.20 -20.32
CA GLY A 451 -17.26 16.23 -20.63
C GLY A 451 -18.15 16.62 -19.44
N LEU A 452 -17.85 16.10 -18.25
CA LEU A 452 -18.55 16.45 -17.01
C LEU A 452 -18.41 17.94 -16.69
N LEU A 453 -17.18 18.45 -16.70
CA LEU A 453 -16.88 19.86 -16.38
C LEU A 453 -17.54 20.82 -17.38
N LEU A 454 -17.49 20.52 -18.67
CA LEU A 454 -18.14 21.32 -19.73
C LEU A 454 -19.65 21.35 -19.58
N LYS A 455 -20.29 20.20 -19.29
CA LYS A 455 -21.72 20.13 -19.00
C LYS A 455 -22.11 20.94 -17.75
N SER A 456 -21.17 21.11 -16.85
CA SER A 456 -21.33 21.87 -15.60
C SER A 456 -20.93 23.35 -15.74
N GLY A 457 -20.68 23.83 -16.96
CA GLY A 457 -20.41 25.24 -17.24
C GLY A 457 -18.94 25.65 -17.12
N ALA A 458 -18.01 24.72 -17.34
CA ALA A 458 -16.58 25.07 -17.40
C ALA A 458 -16.27 26.01 -18.57
N ASP A 459 -15.52 27.07 -18.32
CA ASP A 459 -15.10 28.04 -19.32
C ASP A 459 -13.95 27.50 -20.17
N VAL A 460 -14.25 27.24 -21.45
CA VAL A 460 -13.26 26.76 -22.43
C VAL A 460 -12.23 27.84 -22.80
N SER A 461 -12.53 29.11 -22.56
CA SER A 461 -11.69 30.26 -22.92
C SER A 461 -10.74 30.69 -21.82
N ALA A 462 -10.88 30.13 -20.61
CA ALA A 462 -10.01 30.41 -19.45
C ALA A 462 -8.54 30.26 -19.80
N ARG A 463 -7.71 31.16 -19.29
CA ARG A 463 -6.27 31.19 -19.53
C ARG A 463 -5.48 31.06 -18.23
N SER A 464 -4.44 30.25 -18.25
CA SER A 464 -3.44 30.23 -17.19
C SER A 464 -2.50 31.45 -17.28
N GLU A 465 -1.69 31.69 -16.27
CA GLU A 465 -0.73 32.82 -16.25
C GLU A 465 0.24 32.80 -17.45
N ASP A 466 0.64 31.61 -17.90
CA ASP A 466 1.47 31.42 -19.09
C ASP A 466 0.67 31.46 -20.40
N GLY A 467 -0.60 31.88 -20.35
CA GLY A 467 -1.47 32.10 -21.49
C GLY A 467 -2.08 30.84 -22.10
N ARG A 468 -1.85 29.65 -21.54
CA ARG A 468 -2.40 28.38 -22.03
C ARG A 468 -3.90 28.31 -21.78
N THR A 469 -4.63 27.73 -22.74
CA THR A 469 -6.05 27.37 -22.64
C THR A 469 -6.20 25.84 -22.61
N ALA A 470 -7.37 25.35 -22.23
CA ALA A 470 -7.69 23.93 -22.32
C ALA A 470 -7.42 23.36 -23.73
N LEU A 471 -7.78 24.11 -24.79
CA LEU A 471 -7.56 23.70 -26.18
C LEU A 471 -6.06 23.64 -26.53
N SER A 472 -5.26 24.62 -26.14
CA SER A 472 -3.82 24.61 -26.40
C SER A 472 -3.10 23.47 -25.68
N ILE A 473 -3.54 23.11 -24.47
CA ILE A 473 -3.03 21.94 -23.72
C ILE A 473 -3.39 20.64 -24.45
N ALA A 474 -4.63 20.50 -24.92
CA ALA A 474 -5.07 19.32 -25.67
C ALA A 474 -4.28 19.15 -26.99
N GLN A 475 -4.00 20.25 -27.67
CA GLN A 475 -3.17 20.26 -28.90
C GLN A 475 -1.73 19.85 -28.62
N ALA A 476 -1.12 20.38 -27.56
CA ALA A 476 0.24 20.02 -27.16
C ALA A 476 0.37 18.54 -26.79
N ASN A 477 -0.71 17.94 -26.25
CA ASN A 477 -0.78 16.51 -25.90
C ASN A 477 -1.22 15.60 -27.05
N ASN A 478 -1.53 16.14 -28.23
CA ASN A 478 -2.10 15.42 -29.37
C ASN A 478 -3.37 14.63 -29.03
N SER A 479 -4.23 15.19 -28.19
CA SER A 479 -5.45 14.53 -27.69
C SER A 479 -6.65 14.80 -28.58
N ASP A 480 -6.71 14.19 -29.78
CA ASP A 480 -7.71 14.47 -30.82
C ASP A 480 -9.16 14.39 -30.32
N ALA A 481 -9.48 13.40 -29.49
CA ALA A 481 -10.81 13.24 -28.92
C ALA A 481 -11.21 14.45 -28.02
N ILE A 482 -10.27 14.93 -27.19
CA ILE A 482 -10.50 16.08 -26.33
C ILE A 482 -10.53 17.37 -27.12
N ILE A 483 -9.68 17.52 -28.15
CA ILE A 483 -9.71 18.67 -29.06
C ILE A 483 -11.11 18.81 -29.68
N LYS A 484 -11.68 17.71 -30.17
CA LYS A 484 -13.02 17.71 -30.77
C LYS A 484 -14.09 18.14 -29.74
N ILE A 485 -14.05 17.56 -28.53
CA ILE A 485 -15.00 17.90 -27.44
C ILE A 485 -14.92 19.40 -27.11
N LEU A 486 -13.71 19.97 -26.99
CA LEU A 486 -13.52 21.38 -26.65
C LEU A 486 -13.98 22.30 -27.78
N GLN A 487 -13.74 21.94 -29.03
CA GLN A 487 -14.19 22.72 -30.20
C GLN A 487 -15.73 22.74 -30.31
N GLU A 488 -16.39 21.59 -30.12
CA GLU A 488 -17.85 21.49 -30.09
C GLU A 488 -18.45 22.34 -28.97
N ALA A 489 -17.83 22.31 -27.77
CA ALA A 489 -18.26 23.13 -26.64
C ALA A 489 -18.10 24.64 -26.91
N ALA A 490 -16.99 25.05 -27.53
CA ALA A 490 -16.76 26.46 -27.90
C ALA A 490 -17.81 26.98 -28.88
N GLN A 491 -18.17 26.17 -29.90
CA GLN A 491 -19.19 26.52 -30.88
C GLN A 491 -20.58 26.65 -30.28
N SER A 492 -20.94 25.73 -29.35
CA SER A 492 -22.24 25.76 -28.67
C SER A 492 -22.34 26.90 -27.65
N GLY A 493 -21.24 27.36 -27.07
CA GLY A 493 -21.17 28.53 -26.21
C GLY A 493 -21.38 29.85 -26.97
N ALA A 494 -20.76 29.96 -28.17
CA ALA A 494 -20.90 31.12 -29.05
C ALA A 494 -22.35 31.28 -29.55
N ALA A 495 -23.06 30.18 -29.79
CA ALA A 495 -24.45 30.19 -30.25
C ALA A 495 -25.48 30.61 -29.16
N LYS A 496 -25.12 30.63 -27.90
CA LYS A 496 -25.97 31.05 -26.76
C LYS A 496 -25.77 32.52 -26.37
N SER A 497 -24.72 33.15 -26.85
CA SER A 497 -24.35 34.54 -26.54
C SER A 497 -24.63 35.54 -27.67
N GLY A 498 -25.16 35.12 -28.82
CA GLY A 498 -25.71 35.92 -29.91
C GLY A 498 -27.23 35.78 -30.00
#